data_e6f7228bade3273a34f07867f98bcac3
#
_entry.id   e6f7228bade3273a34f07867f98bcac3
#
_cell.length_a   1.000
_cell.length_b   1.000
_cell.length_c   1.000
_cell.angle_alpha   90.00
_cell.angle_beta   90.00
_cell.angle_gamma   90.00
#
_symmetry.space_group_name_H-M   'P 1'
#
loop_
_entity.id
_entity.type
_entity.pdbx_description
1 polymer ?
#
loop_
_entity_poly.entity_id
_entity_poly.type
_entity_poly.pdbx_seq_one_letter_code
_entity_poly.pdbx_strand_id
1 'polypeptide(L)'
;MGAQTVLVPMVDTADDARRAVAAVRYPPLGIRGVSLATRANRYGRDADYGQCANEEVCLLVQLETPKALENLESIAAVDGIDGIFVGPADLAATMGHLGNVRHAAVQAAIHDARERAHRCGKPIGILMADPELNARYIADGFD
;
A
#
# COMPACT_ATOMS: atom_id res chain seq x y z
N MET A 1 -17.53 -6.27 2.17
CA MET A 1 -17.58 -5.29 3.27
C MET A 1 -17.75 -3.84 2.76
N GLY A 2 -17.30 -3.49 1.57
CA GLY A 2 -17.47 -2.17 0.96
C GLY A 2 -16.32 -1.20 1.21
N ALA A 3 -15.14 -1.70 1.57
CA ALA A 3 -13.93 -0.89 1.56
C ALA A 3 -13.55 -0.58 0.11
N GLN A 4 -13.41 0.70 -0.22
CA GLN A 4 -12.95 1.14 -1.54
C GLN A 4 -11.43 1.30 -1.58
N THR A 5 -10.80 1.59 -0.45
CA THR A 5 -9.35 1.61 -0.31
C THR A 5 -8.89 0.42 0.53
N VAL A 6 -7.94 -0.33 0.03
CA VAL A 6 -7.37 -1.52 0.68
C VAL A 6 -5.87 -1.33 0.82
N LEU A 7 -5.35 -1.52 2.03
CA LEU A 7 -3.92 -1.57 2.32
C LEU A 7 -3.51 -3.01 2.56
N VAL A 8 -2.58 -3.53 1.75
CA VAL A 8 -2.07 -4.90 1.86
C VAL A 8 -0.66 -4.86 2.47
N PRO A 9 -0.47 -5.46 3.68
CA PRO A 9 0.82 -5.46 4.35
C PRO A 9 1.79 -6.49 3.76
N MET A 10 3.07 -6.40 4.12
CA MET A 10 4.13 -7.37 3.84
C MET A 10 4.28 -7.71 2.35
N VAL A 11 4.25 -6.71 1.49
CA VAL A 11 4.47 -6.87 0.05
C VAL A 11 5.96 -6.71 -0.22
N ASP A 12 6.64 -7.82 -0.46
CA ASP A 12 8.10 -7.88 -0.61
C ASP A 12 8.58 -7.95 -2.06
N THR A 13 7.70 -8.34 -2.98
CA THR A 13 8.07 -8.57 -4.38
C THR A 13 6.98 -8.08 -5.33
N ALA A 14 7.34 -7.90 -6.61
CA ALA A 14 6.37 -7.62 -7.67
C ALA A 14 5.33 -8.74 -7.83
N ASP A 15 5.68 -9.99 -7.52
CA ASP A 15 4.73 -11.11 -7.55
C ASP A 15 3.71 -11.01 -6.39
N ASP A 16 4.13 -10.58 -5.21
CA ASP A 16 3.21 -10.28 -4.10
C ASP A 16 2.25 -9.16 -4.50
N ALA A 17 2.78 -8.10 -5.11
CA ALA A 17 1.97 -6.99 -5.60
C ALA A 17 0.95 -7.44 -6.66
N ARG A 18 1.35 -8.26 -7.64
CA ARG A 18 0.41 -8.84 -8.63
C ARG A 18 -0.68 -9.68 -7.98
N ARG A 19 -0.33 -10.49 -6.97
CA ARG A 19 -1.33 -11.25 -6.20
C ARG A 19 -2.31 -10.35 -5.46
N ALA A 20 -1.84 -9.25 -4.88
CA ALA A 20 -2.69 -8.26 -4.23
C ALA A 20 -3.66 -7.61 -5.23
N VAL A 21 -3.17 -7.19 -6.40
CA VAL A 21 -4.00 -6.64 -7.48
C VAL A 21 -5.06 -7.64 -7.91
N ALA A 22 -4.67 -8.90 -8.19
CA ALA A 22 -5.60 -9.93 -8.59
C ALA A 22 -6.68 -10.19 -7.54
N ALA A 23 -6.34 -10.11 -6.25
CA ALA A 23 -7.28 -10.37 -5.15
C ALA A 23 -8.35 -9.29 -5.00
N VAL A 24 -8.10 -8.05 -5.42
CA VAL A 24 -9.05 -6.93 -5.31
C VAL A 24 -9.88 -6.69 -6.57
N ARG A 25 -9.52 -7.30 -7.69
CA ARG A 25 -10.19 -7.13 -9.00
C ARG A 25 -11.14 -8.29 -9.30
N TYR A 26 -12.30 -7.99 -9.84
CA TYR A 26 -13.22 -9.01 -10.35
C TYR A 26 -12.71 -9.63 -11.66
N PRO A 27 -13.05 -10.89 -11.95
CA PRO A 27 -12.79 -11.49 -13.26
C PRO A 27 -13.34 -10.64 -14.42
N PRO A 28 -12.67 -10.61 -15.59
CA PRO A 28 -11.47 -11.37 -15.95
C PRO A 28 -10.15 -10.73 -15.49
N LEU A 29 -10.17 -9.55 -14.89
CA LEU A 29 -8.97 -8.78 -14.49
C LEU A 29 -8.33 -9.30 -13.19
N GLY A 30 -9.02 -10.12 -12.43
CA GLY A 30 -8.54 -10.69 -11.18
C GLY A 30 -9.33 -11.91 -10.74
N ILE A 31 -9.22 -12.24 -9.44
CA ILE A 31 -9.80 -13.44 -8.82
C ILE A 31 -10.73 -13.11 -7.65
N ARG A 32 -11.08 -11.83 -7.46
CA ARG A 32 -11.98 -11.40 -6.40
C ARG A 32 -13.31 -12.14 -6.50
N GLY A 33 -13.77 -12.75 -5.39
CA GLY A 33 -15.07 -13.43 -5.35
C GLY A 33 -16.24 -12.48 -5.61
N VAL A 34 -17.14 -12.87 -6.51
CA VAL A 34 -18.31 -12.08 -6.88
C VAL A 34 -19.46 -12.34 -5.92
N SER A 35 -20.05 -11.27 -5.39
CA SER A 35 -21.32 -11.34 -4.67
C SER A 35 -22.13 -10.06 -4.94
N LEU A 36 -23.34 -10.24 -5.43
CA LEU A 36 -24.21 -9.14 -5.87
C LEU A 36 -25.21 -8.67 -4.80
N ALA A 37 -25.07 -9.14 -3.56
CA ALA A 37 -25.95 -8.76 -2.45
C ALA A 37 -25.13 -8.56 -1.16
N THR A 38 -24.14 -7.68 -1.22
CA THR A 38 -23.27 -7.34 -0.09
C THR A 38 -23.42 -5.89 0.34
N ARG A 39 -22.80 -5.54 1.46
CA ARG A 39 -22.74 -4.15 1.91
C ARG A 39 -22.09 -3.23 0.87
N ALA A 40 -21.14 -3.73 0.09
CA ALA A 40 -20.42 -2.97 -0.94
C ALA A 40 -21.39 -2.37 -1.98
N ASN A 41 -22.38 -3.14 -2.40
CA ASN A 41 -23.40 -2.70 -3.37
C ASN A 41 -24.75 -2.38 -2.71
N ARG A 42 -24.74 -1.98 -1.42
CA ARG A 42 -25.93 -1.63 -0.64
C ARG A 42 -27.01 -2.72 -0.69
N TYR A 43 -26.59 -4.00 -0.60
CA TYR A 43 -27.45 -5.18 -0.66
C TYR A 43 -28.26 -5.27 -1.96
N GLY A 44 -27.61 -5.00 -3.10
CA GLY A 44 -28.21 -5.08 -4.44
C GLY A 44 -28.94 -3.82 -4.91
N ARG A 45 -28.93 -2.74 -4.11
CA ARG A 45 -29.55 -1.45 -4.51
C ARG A 45 -28.69 -0.66 -5.49
N ASP A 46 -27.38 -0.94 -5.52
CA ASP A 46 -26.45 -0.39 -6.47
C ASP A 46 -26.23 -1.43 -7.58
N ALA A 47 -26.98 -1.26 -8.67
CA ALA A 47 -27.00 -2.22 -9.76
C ALA A 47 -25.71 -2.20 -10.60
N ASP A 48 -25.03 -1.06 -10.65
CA ASP A 48 -23.88 -0.83 -11.52
C ASP A 48 -22.55 -1.14 -10.81
N TYR A 49 -22.59 -1.41 -9.49
CA TYR A 49 -21.41 -1.69 -8.69
C TYR A 49 -20.47 -2.74 -9.30
N GLY A 50 -21.04 -3.83 -9.83
CA GLY A 50 -20.23 -4.90 -10.41
C GLY A 50 -19.45 -4.48 -11.66
N GLN A 51 -19.89 -3.42 -12.34
CA GLN A 51 -19.28 -2.91 -13.57
C GLN A 51 -18.17 -1.91 -13.26
N CYS A 52 -18.33 -1.06 -12.24
CA CYS A 52 -17.35 0.00 -11.90
C CYS A 52 -16.39 -0.38 -10.77
N ALA A 53 -16.66 -1.42 -9.99
CA ALA A 53 -15.88 -1.78 -8.81
C ALA A 53 -14.38 -1.99 -9.07
N ASN A 54 -13.98 -2.47 -10.25
CA ASN A 54 -12.59 -2.65 -10.62
C ASN A 54 -11.85 -1.31 -10.84
N GLU A 55 -12.58 -0.27 -11.23
CA GLU A 55 -12.05 1.07 -11.46
C GLU A 55 -12.07 1.92 -10.18
N GLU A 56 -13.01 1.62 -9.27
CA GLU A 56 -13.20 2.37 -8.02
C GLU A 56 -12.34 1.87 -6.85
N VAL A 57 -11.78 0.67 -6.91
CA VAL A 57 -10.94 0.15 -5.84
C VAL A 57 -9.56 0.75 -5.90
N CYS A 58 -9.13 1.36 -4.79
CA CYS A 58 -7.78 1.86 -4.57
C CYS A 58 -6.96 0.82 -3.79
N LEU A 59 -5.81 0.42 -4.31
CA LEU A 59 -4.91 -0.55 -3.69
C LEU A 59 -3.58 0.09 -3.30
N LEU A 60 -3.33 0.14 -2.01
CA LEU A 60 -2.05 0.52 -1.43
C LEU A 60 -1.31 -0.74 -0.97
N VAL A 61 0.01 -0.79 -1.18
CA VAL A 61 0.86 -1.89 -0.72
C VAL A 61 1.87 -1.39 0.30
N GLN A 62 2.01 -2.15 1.39
CA GLN A 62 2.86 -1.76 2.50
C GLN A 62 4.23 -2.41 2.39
N LEU A 63 5.27 -1.56 2.33
CA LEU A 63 6.67 -1.94 2.32
C LEU A 63 7.23 -1.77 3.73
N GLU A 64 7.65 -2.87 4.34
CA GLU A 64 8.04 -2.88 5.76
C GLU A 64 9.17 -3.86 6.06
N THR A 65 9.92 -4.23 5.01
CA THR A 65 11.12 -5.04 5.11
C THR A 65 12.23 -4.46 4.23
N PRO A 66 13.52 -4.71 4.51
CA PRO A 66 14.62 -4.35 3.61
C PRO A 66 14.43 -4.91 2.19
N LYS A 67 13.92 -6.15 2.08
CA LYS A 67 13.64 -6.79 0.79
C LYS A 67 12.56 -6.05 0.00
N ALA A 68 11.49 -5.59 0.67
CA ALA A 68 10.46 -4.78 0.04
C ALA A 68 11.05 -3.47 -0.50
N LEU A 69 11.91 -2.81 0.28
CA LEU A 69 12.59 -1.59 -0.15
C LEU A 69 13.55 -1.84 -1.33
N GLU A 70 14.30 -2.95 -1.35
CA GLU A 70 15.13 -3.33 -2.49
C GLU A 70 14.30 -3.47 -3.77
N ASN A 71 13.07 -3.96 -3.68
CA ASN A 71 12.17 -4.22 -4.79
C ASN A 71 11.18 -3.08 -5.10
N LEU A 72 11.30 -1.92 -4.46
CA LEU A 72 10.32 -0.84 -4.50
C LEU A 72 9.90 -0.47 -5.94
N GLU A 73 10.85 -0.25 -6.84
CA GLU A 73 10.55 0.15 -8.22
C GLU A 73 9.80 -0.95 -8.97
N SER A 74 10.18 -2.21 -8.76
CA SER A 74 9.51 -3.35 -9.41
C SER A 74 8.09 -3.56 -8.88
N ILE A 75 7.85 -3.27 -7.59
CA ILE A 75 6.53 -3.29 -6.96
C ILE A 75 5.69 -2.11 -7.49
N ALA A 76 6.26 -0.90 -7.48
CA ALA A 76 5.58 0.31 -7.94
C ALA A 76 5.20 0.25 -9.43
N ALA A 77 5.96 -0.48 -10.25
CA ALA A 77 5.69 -0.68 -11.67
C ALA A 77 4.54 -1.67 -11.97
N VAL A 78 4.02 -2.38 -10.95
CA VAL A 78 2.90 -3.30 -11.16
C VAL A 78 1.63 -2.49 -11.42
N ASP A 79 1.00 -2.78 -12.56
CA ASP A 79 -0.28 -2.16 -12.91
C ASP A 79 -1.37 -2.53 -11.89
N GLY A 80 -2.14 -1.52 -11.46
CA GLY A 80 -3.18 -1.68 -10.43
C GLY A 80 -2.71 -1.39 -9.00
N ILE A 81 -1.43 -1.01 -8.79
CA ILE A 81 -0.97 -0.41 -7.53
C ILE A 81 -1.18 1.10 -7.62
N ASP A 82 -1.97 1.66 -6.71
CA ASP A 82 -2.31 3.07 -6.65
C ASP A 82 -1.33 3.87 -5.78
N GLY A 83 -0.74 3.26 -4.77
CA GLY A 83 0.25 3.91 -3.92
C GLY A 83 1.04 2.95 -3.05
N ILE A 84 2.10 3.49 -2.50
CA ILE A 84 3.00 2.80 -1.56
C ILE A 84 2.66 3.25 -0.13
N PHE A 85 2.89 2.38 0.83
CA PHE A 85 2.76 2.72 2.24
C PHE A 85 3.94 2.16 3.03
N VAL A 86 4.51 2.92 3.95
CA VAL A 86 5.60 2.44 4.80
C VAL A 86 5.07 2.02 6.17
N GLY A 87 5.41 0.81 6.61
CA GLY A 87 5.20 0.32 7.97
C GLY A 87 6.45 0.51 8.83
N PRO A 88 6.63 1.66 9.52
CA PRO A 88 7.91 1.99 10.15
C PRO A 88 8.27 1.10 11.32
N ALA A 89 7.28 0.53 12.04
CA ALA A 89 7.52 -0.35 13.17
C ALA A 89 8.10 -1.71 12.71
N ASP A 90 7.47 -2.31 11.69
CA ASP A 90 7.92 -3.58 11.13
C ASP A 90 9.22 -3.40 10.34
N LEU A 91 9.38 -2.29 9.63
CA LEU A 91 10.64 -1.94 8.98
C LEU A 91 11.78 -1.83 9.99
N ALA A 92 11.58 -1.12 11.10
CA ALA A 92 12.58 -1.03 12.17
C ALA A 92 12.92 -2.40 12.74
N ALA A 93 11.90 -3.23 13.00
CA ALA A 93 12.09 -4.58 13.51
C ALA A 93 12.91 -5.46 12.56
N THR A 94 12.55 -5.48 11.28
CA THR A 94 13.21 -6.29 10.24
C THR A 94 14.63 -5.79 9.92
N MET A 95 14.93 -4.51 10.16
CA MET A 95 16.27 -3.94 10.12
C MET A 95 17.10 -4.21 11.39
N GLY A 96 16.55 -4.94 12.38
CA GLY A 96 17.24 -5.22 13.65
C GLY A 96 17.16 -4.11 14.70
N HIS A 97 16.24 -3.15 14.53
CA HIS A 97 16.02 -2.00 15.41
C HIS A 97 14.63 -2.01 16.06
N LEU A 98 14.16 -3.19 16.49
CA LEU A 98 12.83 -3.36 17.10
C LEU A 98 12.54 -2.31 18.17
N GLY A 99 11.42 -1.59 18.04
CA GLY A 99 10.98 -0.55 18.96
C GLY A 99 11.72 0.79 18.81
N ASN A 100 12.70 0.91 17.89
CA ASN A 100 13.47 2.12 17.67
C ASN A 100 13.31 2.67 16.24
N VAL A 101 12.11 3.15 15.93
CA VAL A 101 11.81 3.79 14.64
C VAL A 101 12.67 5.04 14.40
N ARG A 102 13.12 5.70 15.48
CA ARG A 102 14.00 6.90 15.40
C ARG A 102 15.46 6.58 15.06
N HIS A 103 15.84 5.29 14.92
CA HIS A 103 17.20 4.91 14.54
C HIS A 103 17.57 5.51 13.19
N ALA A 104 18.80 6.06 13.08
CA ALA A 104 19.24 6.80 11.90
C ALA A 104 19.13 6.00 10.59
N ALA A 105 19.47 4.69 10.64
CA ALA A 105 19.36 3.83 9.46
C ALA A 105 17.90 3.62 9.03
N VAL A 106 16.97 3.50 9.98
CA VAL A 106 15.53 3.36 9.69
C VAL A 106 14.99 4.65 9.06
N GLN A 107 15.34 5.81 9.64
CA GLN A 107 14.94 7.10 9.10
C GLN A 107 15.51 7.35 7.70
N ALA A 108 16.77 6.96 7.45
CA ALA A 108 17.37 7.04 6.11
C ALA A 108 16.63 6.15 5.09
N ALA A 109 16.26 4.93 5.49
CA ALA A 109 15.53 4.01 4.64
C ALA A 109 14.10 4.51 4.30
N ILE A 110 13.41 5.11 5.29
CA ILE A 110 12.09 5.73 5.09
C ILE A 110 12.19 6.90 4.11
N HIS A 111 13.20 7.76 4.26
CA HIS A 111 13.42 8.90 3.38
C HIS A 111 13.75 8.47 1.95
N ASP A 112 14.67 7.49 1.77
CA ASP A 112 15.00 6.91 0.47
C ASP A 112 13.76 6.30 -0.21
N ALA A 113 12.94 5.57 0.54
CA ALA A 113 11.71 4.98 0.02
C ALA A 113 10.76 6.05 -0.54
N ARG A 114 10.58 7.19 0.16
CA ARG A 114 9.78 8.30 -0.30
C ARG A 114 10.30 8.85 -1.63
N GLU A 115 11.60 9.17 -1.70
CA GLU A 115 12.18 9.71 -2.92
C GLU A 115 12.02 8.78 -4.12
N ARG A 116 12.20 7.47 -3.90
CA ARG A 116 12.09 6.46 -4.94
C ARG A 116 10.65 6.27 -5.40
N ALA A 117 9.68 6.23 -4.48
CA ALA A 117 8.27 6.15 -4.82
C ALA A 117 7.82 7.34 -5.69
N HIS A 118 8.20 8.56 -5.33
CA HIS A 118 7.90 9.76 -6.12
C HIS A 118 8.56 9.72 -7.50
N ARG A 119 9.80 9.22 -7.63
CA ARG A 119 10.42 9.02 -8.95
C ARG A 119 9.67 8.01 -9.82
N CYS A 120 8.98 7.04 -9.19
CA CYS A 120 8.09 6.11 -9.88
C CYS A 120 6.70 6.69 -10.17
N GLY A 121 6.42 7.93 -9.77
CA GLY A 121 5.10 8.56 -9.92
C GLY A 121 4.04 7.99 -8.98
N LYS A 122 4.44 7.38 -7.86
CA LYS A 122 3.52 6.82 -6.88
C LYS A 122 3.45 7.68 -5.61
N PRO A 123 2.23 7.98 -5.12
CA PRO A 123 2.07 8.56 -3.79
C PRO A 123 2.58 7.57 -2.74
N ILE A 124 3.06 8.11 -1.62
CA ILE A 124 3.59 7.30 -0.52
C ILE A 124 3.12 7.82 0.83
N GLY A 125 2.42 6.96 1.57
CA GLY A 125 1.96 7.22 2.94
C GLY A 125 2.81 6.51 3.99
N ILE A 126 2.63 6.91 5.24
CA ILE A 126 3.27 6.31 6.40
C ILE A 126 2.35 6.36 7.62
N LEU A 127 2.36 5.32 8.46
CA LEU A 127 1.65 5.35 9.75
C LEU A 127 2.60 5.76 10.87
N MET A 128 2.38 6.94 11.46
CA MET A 128 3.18 7.41 12.58
C MET A 128 2.29 8.05 13.65
N ALA A 129 2.34 7.51 14.87
CA ALA A 129 1.61 8.04 16.02
C ALA A 129 2.36 9.17 16.74
N ASP A 130 3.68 9.25 16.56
CA ASP A 130 4.53 10.31 17.15
C ASP A 130 4.28 11.64 16.42
N PRO A 131 3.72 12.68 17.08
CA PRO A 131 3.34 13.92 16.40
C PRO A 131 4.52 14.67 15.77
N GLU A 132 5.69 14.61 16.41
CA GLU A 132 6.89 15.28 15.90
C GLU A 132 7.39 14.61 14.60
N LEU A 133 7.50 13.28 14.61
CA LEU A 133 7.88 12.55 13.40
C LEU A 133 6.83 12.70 12.30
N ASN A 134 5.55 12.67 12.67
CA ASN A 134 4.46 12.83 11.70
C ASN A 134 4.54 14.21 11.00
N ALA A 135 4.75 15.29 11.79
CA ALA A 135 4.93 16.62 11.22
C ALA A 135 6.13 16.72 10.27
N ARG A 136 7.22 16.00 10.60
CA ARG A 136 8.41 15.94 9.73
C ARG A 136 8.11 15.20 8.44
N TYR A 137 7.46 14.03 8.49
CA TYR A 137 7.12 13.28 7.28
C TYR A 137 6.19 14.06 6.34
N ILE A 138 5.21 14.79 6.88
CA ILE A 138 4.37 15.69 6.10
C ILE A 138 5.22 16.80 5.44
N ALA A 139 6.12 17.43 6.20
CA ALA A 139 7.02 18.46 5.67
C ALA A 139 8.00 17.91 4.63
N ASP A 140 8.42 16.65 4.77
CA ASP A 140 9.29 15.95 3.83
C ASP A 140 8.55 15.50 2.56
N GLY A 141 7.19 15.62 2.50
CA GLY A 141 6.38 15.33 1.34
C GLY A 141 5.84 13.90 1.28
N PHE A 142 5.54 13.28 2.42
CA PHE A 142 4.63 12.12 2.44
C PHE A 142 3.20 12.59 2.18
N ASP A 143 2.42 11.77 1.44
CA ASP A 143 1.05 12.07 1.00
C ASP A 143 -0.03 11.78 2.05
#